data_9903d3a42f397fca960db70ba008fc88
#
_entry.id   9903d3a42f397fca960db70ba008fc88
#
_cell.length_a   1.000
_cell.length_b   1.000
_cell.length_c   1.000
_cell.angle_alpha   90.00
_cell.angle_beta   90.00
_cell.angle_gamma   90.00
#
_symmetry.space_group_name_H-M   'P 1'
#
loop_
_entity.id
_entity.type
_entity.pdbx_description
1 polymer ?
#
loop_
_entity_poly.entity_id
_entity_poly.type
_entity_poly.pdbx_seq_one_letter_code
_entity_poly.pdbx_strand_id
1 'polypeptide(L)'
;NDVNETLETANKNNASLIKPTIRLFKYWNATAGYPYLSFKAEKWITSLFYWGCNNQQDYFFNVFDNLSTGGSVKWVDAEVVRAKSIIARTRQYEKDDMPASAENEIRKLFRE
;
A
#
# COMPACT_ATOMS: atom_id res chain seq x y z
N ASN A 1 4.34 4.97 24.25
CA ASN A 1 4.00 5.83 23.10
C ASN A 1 2.75 5.30 22.41
N ASP A 2 1.73 6.14 22.31
CA ASP A 2 0.41 5.77 21.77
C ASP A 2 0.49 5.18 20.36
N VAL A 3 1.39 5.69 19.52
CA VAL A 3 1.56 5.18 18.14
C VAL A 3 2.06 3.75 18.16
N ASN A 4 3.05 3.44 19.00
CA ASN A 4 3.60 2.10 19.11
C ASN A 4 2.57 1.11 19.67
N GLU A 5 1.83 1.52 20.70
CA GLU A 5 0.78 0.69 21.28
C GLU A 5 -0.32 0.38 20.27
N THR A 6 -0.78 1.41 19.55
CA THR A 6 -1.80 1.24 18.50
C THR A 6 -1.30 0.31 17.41
N LEU A 7 -0.05 0.50 16.97
CA LEU A 7 0.57 -0.33 15.94
C LEU A 7 0.66 -1.79 16.38
N GLU A 8 1.11 -2.03 17.61
CA GLU A 8 1.23 -3.39 18.14
C GLU A 8 -0.12 -4.09 18.24
N THR A 9 -1.14 -3.38 18.72
CA THR A 9 -2.50 -3.91 18.84
C THR A 9 -3.07 -4.26 17.45
N ALA A 10 -2.96 -3.34 16.50
CA ALA A 10 -3.43 -3.56 15.14
C ALA A 10 -2.68 -4.70 14.46
N ASN A 11 -1.35 -4.74 14.64
CA ASN A 11 -0.52 -5.82 14.07
C ASN A 11 -0.92 -7.18 14.60
N LYS A 12 -1.19 -7.27 15.89
CA LYS A 12 -1.65 -8.50 16.54
C LYS A 12 -2.99 -8.95 15.98
N ASN A 13 -3.94 -8.01 15.85
CA ASN A 13 -5.28 -8.29 15.36
C ASN A 13 -5.29 -8.68 13.89
N ASN A 14 -4.27 -8.30 13.12
CA ASN A 14 -4.18 -8.55 11.68
C ASN A 14 -3.08 -9.56 11.35
N ALA A 15 -2.86 -10.55 12.22
CA ALA A 15 -1.94 -11.66 12.00
C ALA A 15 -0.50 -11.19 11.69
N SER A 16 -0.06 -10.11 12.32
CA SER A 16 1.30 -9.57 12.20
C SER A 16 1.67 -9.03 10.81
N LEU A 17 0.70 -8.74 9.96
CA LEU A 17 0.95 -8.22 8.61
C LEU A 17 1.00 -6.69 8.53
N ILE A 18 0.56 -5.99 9.57
CA ILE A 18 0.53 -4.52 9.57
C ILE A 18 1.94 -3.91 9.49
N LYS A 19 2.88 -4.39 10.30
CA LYS A 19 4.25 -3.86 10.29
C LYS A 19 4.93 -4.01 8.94
N PRO A 20 4.90 -5.21 8.31
CA PRO A 20 5.45 -5.34 6.94
C PRO A 20 4.74 -4.44 5.93
N THR A 21 3.43 -4.26 6.05
CA THR A 21 2.67 -3.37 5.17
C THR A 21 3.16 -1.93 5.30
N ILE A 22 3.39 -1.46 6.51
CA ILE A 22 3.92 -0.12 6.76
C ILE A 22 5.31 0.03 6.14
N ARG A 23 6.18 -0.96 6.29
CA ARG A 23 7.52 -0.93 5.70
C ARG A 23 7.47 -0.83 4.17
N LEU A 24 6.61 -1.61 3.54
CA LEU A 24 6.43 -1.57 2.09
C LEU A 24 5.89 -0.22 1.62
N PHE A 25 4.92 0.33 2.35
CA PHE A 25 4.36 1.64 2.02
C PHE A 25 5.40 2.75 2.17
N LYS A 26 6.19 2.70 3.23
CA LYS A 26 7.27 3.68 3.43
C LYS A 26 8.30 3.61 2.30
N TYR A 27 8.60 2.40 1.82
CA TYR A 27 9.52 2.22 0.71
C TYR A 27 8.92 2.84 -0.56
N TRP A 28 7.66 2.52 -0.87
CA TRP A 28 6.98 3.15 -2.00
C TRP A 28 6.97 4.68 -1.87
N ASN A 29 6.64 5.17 -0.69
CA ASN A 29 6.57 6.60 -0.42
C ASN A 29 7.91 7.29 -0.73
N ALA A 30 9.02 6.67 -0.33
CA ALA A 30 10.35 7.19 -0.62
C ALA A 30 10.64 7.21 -2.12
N THR A 31 10.32 6.11 -2.84
CA THR A 31 10.56 6.04 -4.28
C THR A 31 9.66 6.98 -5.08
N ALA A 32 8.51 7.33 -4.53
CA ALA A 32 7.54 8.25 -5.16
C ALA A 32 7.83 9.72 -4.86
N GLY A 33 8.87 10.02 -4.09
CA GLY A 33 9.24 11.39 -3.75
C GLY A 33 8.54 11.94 -2.51
N TYR A 34 8.15 11.07 -1.62
CA TYR A 34 7.51 11.42 -0.33
C TYR A 34 6.19 12.18 -0.48
N PRO A 35 5.20 11.60 -1.20
CA PRO A 35 3.88 12.24 -1.28
C PRO A 35 3.18 12.36 0.07
N TYR A 36 3.55 11.52 1.04
CA TYR A 36 2.95 11.50 2.38
C TYR A 36 4.02 11.62 3.46
N LEU A 37 3.62 12.18 4.61
CA LEU A 37 4.47 12.17 5.80
C LEU A 37 4.45 10.77 6.41
N SER A 38 5.62 10.18 6.62
CA SER A 38 5.75 8.79 7.09
C SER A 38 5.00 8.54 8.40
N PHE A 39 5.08 9.46 9.34
CA PHE A 39 4.41 9.33 10.64
C PHE A 39 2.88 9.26 10.49
N LYS A 40 2.32 10.16 9.69
CA LYS A 40 0.87 10.20 9.45
C LYS A 40 0.40 8.97 8.66
N ALA A 41 1.20 8.54 7.70
CA ALA A 41 0.90 7.34 6.92
C ALA A 41 0.87 6.11 7.81
N GLU A 42 1.82 5.98 8.72
CA GLU A 42 1.89 4.86 9.66
C GLU A 42 0.64 4.76 10.52
N LYS A 43 0.20 5.88 11.11
CA LYS A 43 -1.03 5.93 11.90
C LYS A 43 -2.25 5.56 11.06
N TRP A 44 -2.34 6.11 9.86
CA TRP A 44 -3.47 5.88 8.97
C TRP A 44 -3.55 4.41 8.54
N ILE A 45 -2.42 3.80 8.14
CA ILE A 45 -2.36 2.39 7.73
C ILE A 45 -2.82 1.49 8.88
N THR A 46 -2.41 1.80 10.11
CA THR A 46 -2.81 1.06 11.30
C THR A 46 -4.32 1.12 11.53
N SER A 47 -4.96 2.21 11.14
CA SER A 47 -6.39 2.43 11.36
C SER A 47 -7.30 1.82 10.30
N LEU A 48 -6.75 1.33 9.19
CA LEU A 48 -7.55 0.79 8.09
C LEU A 48 -8.17 -0.56 8.44
N PHE A 49 -9.26 -0.88 7.76
CA PHE A 49 -9.85 -2.22 7.79
C PHE A 49 -9.21 -3.09 6.71
N TYR A 50 -8.86 -4.32 7.08
CA TYR A 50 -8.23 -5.28 6.19
C TYR A 50 -9.17 -6.46 5.93
N TRP A 51 -10.45 -6.16 5.77
CA TRP A 51 -11.49 -7.13 5.55
C TRP A 51 -11.25 -7.87 4.23
N GLY A 52 -11.25 -9.20 4.27
CA GLY A 52 -11.03 -10.02 3.08
C GLY A 52 -9.58 -10.13 2.64
N CYS A 53 -8.64 -9.53 3.37
CA CYS A 53 -7.22 -9.62 3.07
C CYS A 53 -6.64 -10.88 3.69
N ASN A 54 -6.02 -11.73 2.86
CA ASN A 54 -5.55 -13.05 3.28
C ASN A 54 -4.02 -13.18 3.35
N ASN A 55 -3.29 -12.24 2.74
CA ASN A 55 -1.84 -12.31 2.65
C ASN A 55 -1.23 -10.91 2.62
N GLN A 56 0.09 -10.85 2.59
CA GLN A 56 0.83 -9.58 2.61
C GLN A 56 0.48 -8.70 1.40
N GLN A 57 0.34 -9.28 0.22
CA GLN A 57 -0.02 -8.52 -0.97
C GLN A 57 -1.40 -7.86 -0.82
N ASP A 58 -2.38 -8.62 -0.32
CA ASP A 58 -3.74 -8.10 -0.10
C ASP A 58 -3.72 -6.92 0.86
N TYR A 59 -2.95 -7.03 1.95
CA TYR A 59 -2.80 -5.94 2.92
C TYR A 59 -2.20 -4.70 2.27
N PHE A 60 -1.12 -4.89 1.52
CA PHE A 60 -0.43 -3.78 0.85
C PHE A 60 -1.32 -3.11 -0.19
N PHE A 61 -1.98 -3.90 -1.03
CA PHE A 61 -2.90 -3.38 -2.04
C PHE A 61 -4.09 -2.66 -1.42
N ASN A 62 -4.58 -3.16 -0.28
CA ASN A 62 -5.68 -2.53 0.44
C ASN A 62 -5.36 -1.10 0.86
N VAL A 63 -4.12 -0.82 1.22
CA VAL A 63 -3.69 0.55 1.54
C VAL A 63 -3.94 1.47 0.36
N PHE A 64 -3.52 1.05 -0.85
CA PHE A 64 -3.71 1.85 -2.07
C PHE A 64 -5.19 1.96 -2.46
N ASP A 65 -5.98 0.91 -2.24
CA ASP A 65 -7.42 0.95 -2.49
C ASP A 65 -8.10 2.06 -1.65
N ASN A 66 -7.55 2.34 -0.48
CA ASN A 66 -8.10 3.36 0.42
C ASN A 66 -7.49 4.76 0.21
N LEU A 67 -6.52 4.91 -0.68
CA LEU A 67 -5.98 6.22 -1.04
C LEU A 67 -6.94 6.89 -2.04
N SER A 68 -7.28 8.15 -1.77
CA SER A 68 -8.16 8.91 -2.66
C SER A 68 -7.37 9.57 -3.78
N THR A 69 -8.05 9.81 -4.90
CA THR A 69 -7.54 10.55 -6.05
C THR A 69 -8.31 11.84 -6.22
N GLY A 70 -7.83 12.74 -7.08
CA GLY A 70 -8.49 14.01 -7.32
C GLY A 70 -8.18 15.07 -6.28
N GLY A 71 -7.08 14.91 -5.54
CA GLY A 71 -6.65 15.89 -4.54
C GLY A 71 -6.10 17.17 -5.17
N SER A 72 -5.88 18.18 -4.33
CA SER A 72 -5.42 19.51 -4.77
C SER A 72 -3.94 19.54 -5.18
N VAL A 73 -3.14 18.61 -4.66
CA VAL A 73 -1.70 18.52 -4.98
C VAL A 73 -1.54 17.57 -6.16
N LYS A 74 -1.36 18.13 -7.33
CA LYS A 74 -1.40 17.38 -8.60
C LYS A 74 -0.35 16.27 -8.71
N TRP A 75 0.88 16.55 -8.26
CA TRP A 75 1.93 15.54 -8.39
C TRP A 75 1.68 14.34 -7.45
N VAL A 76 1.12 14.60 -6.26
CA VAL A 76 0.73 13.52 -5.33
C VAL A 76 -0.37 12.69 -5.95
N ASP A 77 -1.39 13.36 -6.50
CA ASP A 77 -2.49 12.67 -7.16
C ASP A 77 -1.98 11.79 -8.31
N ALA A 78 -1.06 12.30 -9.12
CA ALA A 78 -0.48 11.54 -10.22
C ALA A 78 0.24 10.28 -9.72
N GLU A 79 0.97 10.37 -8.61
CA GLU A 79 1.64 9.21 -8.02
C GLU A 79 0.65 8.16 -7.51
N VAL A 80 -0.44 8.60 -6.91
CA VAL A 80 -1.50 7.69 -6.44
C VAL A 80 -2.19 7.01 -7.63
N VAL A 81 -2.53 7.76 -8.66
CA VAL A 81 -3.16 7.21 -9.88
C VAL A 81 -2.24 6.18 -10.52
N ARG A 82 -0.95 6.48 -10.63
CA ARG A 82 0.04 5.56 -11.17
C ARG A 82 0.06 4.25 -10.37
N ALA A 83 0.15 4.36 -9.04
CA ALA A 83 0.18 3.19 -8.16
C ALA A 83 -1.08 2.34 -8.30
N LYS A 84 -2.25 2.97 -8.27
CA LYS A 84 -3.53 2.26 -8.42
C LYS A 84 -3.63 1.57 -9.78
N SER A 85 -3.13 2.18 -10.84
CA SER A 85 -3.12 1.59 -12.18
C SER A 85 -2.24 0.36 -12.25
N ILE A 86 -1.05 0.41 -11.64
CA ILE A 86 -0.15 -0.74 -11.58
C ILE A 86 -0.81 -1.88 -10.80
N ILE A 87 -1.44 -1.59 -9.68
CA ILE A 87 -2.13 -2.60 -8.86
C ILE A 87 -3.29 -3.22 -9.64
N ALA A 88 -4.05 -2.41 -10.37
CA ALA A 88 -5.17 -2.91 -11.17
C ALA A 88 -4.69 -3.87 -12.26
N ARG A 89 -3.60 -3.53 -12.96
CA ARG A 89 -3.02 -4.40 -13.97
C ARG A 89 -2.45 -5.68 -13.37
N THR A 90 -1.80 -5.57 -12.21
CA THR A 90 -1.28 -6.74 -11.49
C THR A 90 -2.40 -7.71 -11.14
N ARG A 91 -3.50 -7.20 -10.60
CA ARG A 91 -4.67 -8.01 -10.24
C ARG A 91 -5.29 -8.67 -11.48
N GLN A 92 -5.33 -7.95 -12.59
CA GLN A 92 -5.87 -8.49 -13.85
C GLN A 92 -5.00 -9.64 -14.35
N TYR A 93 -3.67 -9.49 -14.33
CA TYR A 93 -2.76 -10.57 -14.72
C TYR A 93 -2.93 -11.79 -13.82
N GLU A 94 -3.09 -11.58 -12.53
CA GLU A 94 -3.31 -12.70 -11.59
C GLU A 94 -4.62 -13.43 -11.90
N LYS A 95 -5.67 -12.67 -12.20
CA LYS A 95 -6.98 -13.22 -12.56
C LYS A 95 -6.90 -14.04 -13.85
N ASP A 96 -6.07 -13.60 -14.78
CA ASP A 96 -5.87 -14.28 -16.08
C ASP A 96 -4.84 -15.41 -16.00
N ASP A 97 -4.40 -15.76 -14.80
CA ASP A 97 -3.40 -16.80 -14.56
C ASP A 97 -2.08 -16.53 -15.29
N MET A 98 -1.62 -15.28 -15.21
CA MET A 98 -0.37 -14.82 -15.81
C MET A 98 0.58 -14.32 -14.72
N PRO A 99 1.12 -15.20 -13.87
CA PRO A 99 1.91 -14.78 -12.71
C PRO A 99 3.21 -14.06 -13.05
N ALA A 100 3.88 -14.44 -14.14
CA ALA A 100 5.10 -13.75 -14.56
C ALA A 100 4.82 -12.31 -14.97
N SER A 101 3.72 -12.06 -15.69
CA SER A 101 3.30 -10.72 -16.06
C SER A 101 2.90 -9.89 -14.85
N ALA A 102 2.21 -10.52 -13.89
CA ALA A 102 1.84 -9.87 -12.64
C ALA A 102 3.08 -9.43 -11.87
N GLU A 103 4.08 -10.30 -11.75
CA GLU A 103 5.33 -9.98 -11.07
C GLU A 103 6.07 -8.83 -11.75
N ASN A 104 6.16 -8.85 -13.07
CA ASN A 104 6.80 -7.79 -13.83
C ASN A 104 6.06 -6.46 -13.68
N GLU A 105 4.74 -6.50 -13.60
CA GLU A 105 3.94 -5.29 -13.43
C GLU A 105 4.13 -4.67 -12.06
N ILE A 106 4.06 -5.48 -10.99
CA ILE A 106 4.17 -4.95 -9.62
C ILE A 106 5.54 -4.36 -9.32
N ARG A 107 6.59 -4.85 -9.98
CA ARG A 107 7.93 -4.29 -9.83
C ARG A 107 8.00 -2.83 -10.25
N LYS A 108 7.15 -2.39 -11.16
CA LYS A 108 7.09 -1.00 -11.61
C LYS A 108 6.63 -0.03 -10.51
N LEU A 109 5.99 -0.55 -9.47
CA LEU A 109 5.48 0.27 -8.38
C LEU A 109 6.62 1.00 -7.67
N PHE A 110 7.73 0.30 -7.48
CA PHE A 110 8.90 0.87 -6.81
C PHE A 110 9.89 1.38 -7.86
N ARG A 111 10.13 2.68 -7.85
CA ARG A 111 11.12 3.31 -8.73
C ARG A 111 12.48 3.22 -8.09
N GLU A 112 13.33 2.41 -8.64
CA GLU A 112 14.70 2.24 -8.15
C GLU A 112 15.74 2.81 -9.10
#